data_85727a7c4b5fc0175889615959da47b9
#
_entry.id   85727a7c4b5fc0175889615959da47b9
#
_cell.length_a   1.000
_cell.length_b   1.000
_cell.length_c   1.000
_cell.angle_alpha   90.00
_cell.angle_beta   90.00
_cell.angle_gamma   90.00
#
_symmetry.space_group_name_H-M   'P 1'
#
loop_
_entity.id
_entity.type
_entity.pdbx_description
1 polymer ?
#
loop_
_entity_poly.entity_id
_entity_poly.type
_entity_poly.pdbx_seq_one_letter_code
_entity_poly.pdbx_strand_id
1 'polypeptide(L)'
;MSQAKFKFVSDAIGGDQFTVVSFIGRERVSELYRYEIEVKAPLSANIDLDDVLDGLVHFVTEQNGVEFPVNGILSSFEEFKTVQNFAHYKAILVPSIWKLSNYKTNEIFYQAGDEGDIDAGLTITDIITQVLEKSGMTSADFDLGGLSSKLLKREYTCQYGESDFDFISRLLENEGVFYYFEQSATEEKIVFVNDLNYLSLPRPKLIFDVAAMANSQDNCVFGWSCRKQRLAERVVVRNYNPEEPSLDVSDTTAIDSRGQGTEYIYGQNVQTDTEATYLSQIRAEEQICRKTQFFGESSVSRLQAGYLFMLDQHPNTKYNATEYLAIEVNHEGHNLDMSIAHDANKQTRPQYQNSFVAISADVQYRPPLKTIKPRITGNLHARIDGEVLSEYAQLDSEGRYKVSMPFDFHNDDHPEGLASARVRMMQPYAGKGRGMQFPMAKGTEVLLTFVDGDPDRPLIAGAINTAAAPGPVTADNQTESVIQTGGNNRIRFEDQAGSERLILETPSAGSWIRVGAPNDPEPIEDLDSGSGIRI
;
A
#
# COMPACT_ATOMS: atom_id res chain seq x y z
N MET A 1 36.79 -8.93 29.58
CA MET A 1 36.14 -8.62 28.29
C MET A 1 34.80 -9.29 28.33
N SER A 2 33.70 -8.54 28.33
CA SER A 2 32.37 -9.12 28.17
C SER A 2 32.22 -9.49 26.71
N GLN A 3 32.25 -10.78 26.38
CA GLN A 3 32.01 -11.27 25.04
C GLN A 3 30.52 -11.15 24.76
N ALA A 4 30.15 -10.65 23.57
CA ALA A 4 28.77 -10.74 23.12
C ALA A 4 28.39 -12.20 22.95
N LYS A 5 27.21 -12.58 23.44
CA LYS A 5 26.66 -13.93 23.28
C LYS A 5 25.42 -13.87 22.44
N PHE A 6 25.20 -14.92 21.66
CA PHE A 6 24.06 -15.02 20.76
C PHE A 6 23.27 -16.28 21.07
N LYS A 7 21.95 -16.13 21.24
CA LYS A 7 21.03 -17.24 21.48
C LYS A 7 20.00 -17.29 20.36
N PHE A 8 19.58 -18.47 19.99
CA PHE A 8 18.48 -18.70 19.05
C PHE A 8 17.56 -19.74 19.67
N VAL A 9 16.33 -19.35 19.92
CA VAL A 9 15.31 -20.19 20.56
C VAL A 9 14.09 -20.22 19.67
N SER A 10 13.55 -21.41 19.41
CA SER A 10 12.27 -21.61 18.74
C SER A 10 11.27 -22.16 19.76
N ASP A 11 10.07 -21.59 19.81
CA ASP A 11 9.00 -22.04 20.72
C ASP A 11 8.50 -23.45 20.37
N ALA A 12 8.60 -23.83 19.10
CA ALA A 12 8.17 -25.15 18.63
C ALA A 12 9.12 -26.27 19.08
N ILE A 13 10.41 -25.97 19.26
CA ILE A 13 11.42 -26.93 19.65
C ILE A 13 11.96 -26.54 21.02
N GLY A 14 11.49 -27.19 22.06
CA GLY A 14 11.88 -26.88 23.46
C GLY A 14 13.38 -27.03 23.72
N GLY A 15 13.94 -26.08 24.47
CA GLY A 15 15.31 -26.08 24.96
C GLY A 15 16.33 -25.38 24.03
N ASP A 16 17.56 -25.17 24.57
CA ASP A 16 18.71 -24.57 23.87
C ASP A 16 19.35 -25.58 22.90
N GLN A 17 18.62 -26.01 21.87
CA GLN A 17 19.11 -27.01 20.91
C GLN A 17 20.03 -26.41 19.84
N PHE A 18 19.89 -25.12 19.59
CA PHE A 18 20.65 -24.43 18.59
C PHE A 18 21.82 -23.64 19.18
N THR A 19 22.96 -23.70 18.52
CA THR A 19 24.10 -22.82 18.76
C THR A 19 24.27 -21.89 17.58
N VAL A 20 24.23 -20.58 17.81
CA VAL A 20 24.46 -19.57 16.78
C VAL A 20 25.92 -19.63 16.33
N VAL A 21 26.17 -19.70 15.03
CA VAL A 21 27.50 -19.65 14.41
C VAL A 21 27.83 -18.23 13.99
N SER A 22 26.95 -17.62 13.20
CA SER A 22 27.07 -16.26 12.71
C SER A 22 25.70 -15.70 12.34
N PHE A 23 25.61 -14.37 12.19
CA PHE A 23 24.44 -13.75 11.65
C PHE A 23 24.76 -12.42 10.97
N ILE A 24 23.85 -12.02 10.08
CA ILE A 24 23.76 -10.69 9.48
C ILE A 24 22.31 -10.25 9.68
N GLY A 25 22.12 -9.09 10.30
CA GLY A 25 20.81 -8.46 10.50
C GLY A 25 20.72 -7.13 9.78
N ARG A 26 19.55 -6.81 9.27
CA ARG A 26 19.26 -5.52 8.67
C ARG A 26 17.94 -4.99 9.19
N GLU A 27 17.98 -3.82 9.74
CA GLU A 27 16.83 -3.07 10.21
C GLU A 27 16.75 -1.72 9.51
N ARG A 28 15.54 -1.29 9.14
CA ARG A 28 15.26 0.04 8.63
C ARG A 28 13.90 0.53 9.09
N VAL A 29 13.81 1.81 9.32
CA VAL A 29 12.52 2.49 9.49
C VAL A 29 11.71 2.35 8.21
N SER A 30 10.46 1.94 8.33
CA SER A 30 9.53 1.66 7.21
C SER A 30 9.96 0.52 6.28
N GLU A 31 10.72 -0.44 6.79
CA GLU A 31 11.01 -1.71 6.12
C GLU A 31 10.93 -2.86 7.14
N LEU A 32 10.62 -4.06 6.67
CA LEU A 32 10.68 -5.25 7.51
C LEU A 32 12.15 -5.57 7.83
N TYR A 33 12.44 -5.84 9.10
CA TYR A 33 13.77 -6.34 9.44
C TYR A 33 13.96 -7.76 8.90
N ARG A 34 15.21 -8.10 8.66
CA ARG A 34 15.62 -9.40 8.16
C ARG A 34 16.95 -9.80 8.79
N TYR A 35 16.95 -10.93 9.49
CA TYR A 35 18.15 -11.53 10.03
C TYR A 35 18.42 -12.88 9.35
N GLU A 36 19.60 -13.02 8.78
CA GLU A 36 20.12 -14.29 8.28
C GLU A 36 21.03 -14.88 9.36
N ILE A 37 20.61 -15.99 9.96
CA ILE A 37 21.27 -16.57 11.12
C ILE A 37 21.73 -17.97 10.74
N GLU A 38 23.03 -18.23 10.84
CA GLU A 38 23.58 -19.59 10.79
C GLU A 38 23.56 -20.19 12.19
N VAL A 39 22.85 -21.31 12.34
CA VAL A 39 22.81 -22.08 13.59
C VAL A 39 23.27 -23.50 13.35
N LYS A 40 23.74 -24.19 14.40
CA LYS A 40 24.06 -25.62 14.36
C LYS A 40 23.35 -26.35 15.52
N ALA A 41 22.95 -27.59 15.26
CA ALA A 41 22.39 -28.48 16.25
C ALA A 41 23.04 -29.87 16.15
N PRO A 42 23.14 -30.65 17.25
CA PRO A 42 23.59 -32.03 17.18
C PRO A 42 22.65 -32.86 16.29
N LEU A 43 23.18 -33.79 15.50
CA LEU A 43 22.36 -34.70 14.69
C LEU A 43 21.36 -35.51 15.52
N SER A 44 21.68 -35.75 16.80
CA SER A 44 20.77 -36.43 17.73
C SER A 44 19.53 -35.61 18.10
N ALA A 45 19.51 -34.33 17.80
CA ALA A 45 18.35 -33.48 18.04
C ALA A 45 17.20 -33.78 17.06
N ASN A 46 17.53 -34.38 15.90
CA ASN A 46 16.55 -34.77 14.86
C ASN A 46 15.53 -33.67 14.57
N ILE A 47 16.04 -32.49 14.21
CA ILE A 47 15.25 -31.30 13.99
C ILE A 47 14.32 -31.50 12.76
N ASP A 48 13.01 -31.31 12.97
CA ASP A 48 12.04 -31.19 11.87
C ASP A 48 12.01 -29.73 11.40
N LEU A 49 12.14 -29.52 10.09
CA LEU A 49 12.21 -28.18 9.51
C LEU A 49 10.85 -27.46 9.55
N ASP A 50 9.77 -28.22 9.35
CA ASP A 50 8.41 -27.66 9.35
C ASP A 50 8.00 -27.22 10.77
N ASP A 51 8.34 -28.01 11.78
CA ASP A 51 8.09 -27.64 13.18
C ASP A 51 8.76 -26.31 13.54
N VAL A 52 10.02 -26.08 13.08
CA VAL A 52 10.74 -24.84 13.36
C VAL A 52 10.12 -23.65 12.62
N LEU A 53 9.60 -23.85 11.41
CA LEU A 53 8.92 -22.81 10.62
C LEU A 53 7.61 -22.36 11.24
N ASP A 54 6.88 -23.25 11.90
CA ASP A 54 5.57 -22.95 12.49
C ASP A 54 5.67 -22.18 13.81
N GLY A 55 6.87 -22.14 14.44
CA GLY A 55 7.09 -21.53 15.75
C GLY A 55 7.49 -20.05 15.69
N LEU A 56 7.23 -19.32 16.79
CA LEU A 56 7.90 -18.04 17.03
C LEU A 56 9.38 -18.30 17.33
N VAL A 57 10.22 -17.37 16.93
CA VAL A 57 11.66 -17.43 17.13
C VAL A 57 12.15 -16.18 17.85
N HIS A 58 13.02 -16.39 18.83
CA HIS A 58 13.67 -15.38 19.64
C HIS A 58 15.17 -15.42 19.36
N PHE A 59 15.67 -14.41 18.65
CA PHE A 59 17.10 -14.21 18.47
C PHE A 59 17.58 -13.16 19.46
N VAL A 60 18.50 -13.52 20.34
CA VAL A 60 18.95 -12.64 21.44
C VAL A 60 20.45 -12.36 21.31
N THR A 61 20.80 -11.08 21.30
CA THR A 61 22.18 -10.61 21.48
C THR A 61 22.35 -10.18 22.94
N GLU A 62 23.21 -10.82 23.68
CA GLU A 62 23.57 -10.45 25.07
C GLU A 62 24.90 -9.68 25.07
N GLN A 63 24.91 -8.47 25.61
CA GLN A 63 26.11 -7.65 25.77
C GLN A 63 26.17 -7.06 27.18
N ASN A 64 27.26 -7.27 27.91
CA ASN A 64 27.45 -6.80 29.30
C ASN A 64 26.33 -7.26 30.26
N GLY A 65 25.74 -8.44 30.03
CA GLY A 65 24.66 -8.99 30.84
C GLY A 65 23.29 -8.38 30.56
N VAL A 66 23.17 -7.59 29.49
CA VAL A 66 21.89 -7.06 28.99
C VAL A 66 21.52 -7.78 27.70
N GLU A 67 20.31 -8.26 27.63
CA GLU A 67 19.75 -8.96 26.48
C GLU A 67 19.03 -7.99 25.55
N PHE A 68 19.22 -8.15 24.25
CA PHE A 68 18.57 -7.42 23.17
C PHE A 68 17.92 -8.43 22.24
N PRO A 69 16.62 -8.74 22.46
CA PRO A 69 15.89 -9.70 21.65
C PRO A 69 15.47 -9.11 20.31
N VAL A 70 15.37 -9.97 19.31
CA VAL A 70 14.66 -9.76 18.05
C VAL A 70 13.73 -10.96 17.89
N ASN A 71 12.44 -10.72 18.02
CA ASN A 71 11.42 -11.76 17.95
C ASN A 71 10.80 -11.80 16.56
N GLY A 72 10.14 -12.88 16.18
CA GLY A 72 9.43 -12.97 14.91
C GLY A 72 9.22 -14.40 14.46
N ILE A 73 9.05 -14.56 13.16
CA ILE A 73 8.83 -15.84 12.47
C ILE A 73 9.95 -16.12 11.49
N LEU A 74 10.09 -17.37 11.09
CA LEU A 74 11.02 -17.71 10.00
C LEU A 74 10.29 -17.66 8.65
N SER A 75 10.85 -16.89 7.73
CA SER A 75 10.42 -16.94 6.32
C SER A 75 11.07 -18.10 5.55
N SER A 76 12.17 -18.65 6.07
CA SER A 76 12.89 -19.80 5.53
C SER A 76 13.77 -20.44 6.59
N PHE A 77 13.83 -21.76 6.59
CA PHE A 77 14.74 -22.54 7.40
C PHE A 77 15.31 -23.68 6.57
N GLU A 78 16.63 -23.74 6.39
CA GLU A 78 17.33 -24.65 5.48
C GLU A 78 18.43 -25.41 6.22
N GLU A 79 18.45 -26.74 6.11
CA GLU A 79 19.62 -27.53 6.46
C GLU A 79 20.55 -27.56 5.22
N PHE A 80 21.74 -26.94 5.32
CA PHE A 80 22.59 -26.75 4.15
C PHE A 80 23.90 -27.53 4.19
N LYS A 81 24.34 -27.98 5.37
CA LYS A 81 25.53 -28.84 5.51
C LYS A 81 25.51 -29.63 6.82
N THR A 82 26.22 -30.77 6.81
CA THR A 82 26.53 -31.54 8.01
C THR A 82 28.03 -31.58 8.20
N VAL A 83 28.51 -31.24 9.40
CA VAL A 83 29.93 -31.25 9.74
C VAL A 83 30.11 -32.02 11.05
N GLN A 84 30.87 -33.11 11.00
CA GLN A 84 31.04 -34.04 12.14
C GLN A 84 29.68 -34.55 12.63
N ASN A 85 29.32 -34.24 13.90
CA ASN A 85 28.08 -34.65 14.52
C ASN A 85 27.04 -33.52 14.61
N PHE A 86 27.20 -32.43 13.81
CA PHE A 86 26.31 -31.28 13.80
C PHE A 86 25.73 -31.05 12.40
N ALA A 87 24.42 -30.86 12.34
CA ALA A 87 23.76 -30.27 11.21
C ALA A 87 23.81 -28.73 11.33
N HIS A 88 24.05 -28.04 10.22
CA HIS A 88 24.05 -26.58 10.14
C HIS A 88 22.84 -26.12 9.37
N TYR A 89 22.18 -25.11 9.90
CA TYR A 89 20.96 -24.55 9.37
C TYR A 89 21.14 -23.06 9.09
N LYS A 90 20.46 -22.58 8.06
CA LYS A 90 20.30 -21.16 7.77
C LYS A 90 18.86 -20.76 8.05
N ALA A 91 18.66 -19.90 9.04
CA ALA A 91 17.37 -19.33 9.41
C ALA A 91 17.25 -17.90 8.87
N ILE A 92 16.09 -17.56 8.31
CA ILE A 92 15.75 -16.19 7.90
C ILE A 92 14.62 -15.71 8.80
N LEU A 93 14.97 -14.92 9.80
CA LEU A 93 14.04 -14.31 10.76
C LEU A 93 13.50 -13.00 10.22
N VAL A 94 12.18 -12.85 10.25
CA VAL A 94 11.42 -11.67 9.79
C VAL A 94 10.31 -11.35 10.80
N PRO A 95 9.76 -10.12 10.83
CA PRO A 95 8.63 -9.79 11.69
C PRO A 95 7.36 -10.54 11.25
N SER A 96 6.43 -10.76 12.18
CA SER A 96 5.17 -11.51 11.94
C SER A 96 4.31 -10.87 10.85
N ILE A 97 4.34 -9.54 10.73
CA ILE A 97 3.64 -8.81 9.65
C ILE A 97 4.13 -9.20 8.25
N TRP A 98 5.32 -9.83 8.12
CA TRP A 98 5.82 -10.34 6.84
C TRP A 98 4.81 -11.30 6.19
N LYS A 99 3.96 -11.98 6.95
CA LYS A 99 2.89 -12.85 6.42
C LYS A 99 2.02 -12.14 5.39
N LEU A 100 1.78 -10.85 5.55
CA LEU A 100 1.00 -10.03 4.60
C LEU A 100 1.62 -9.97 3.20
N SER A 101 2.92 -10.23 3.05
CA SER A 101 3.58 -10.31 1.75
C SER A 101 3.14 -11.53 0.93
N ASN A 102 2.55 -12.55 1.57
CA ASN A 102 2.08 -13.77 0.92
C ASN A 102 0.58 -13.69 0.54
N TYR A 103 -0.17 -12.74 1.08
CA TYR A 103 -1.56 -12.49 0.70
C TYR A 103 -1.56 -11.51 -0.47
N LYS A 104 -2.01 -11.96 -1.63
CA LYS A 104 -2.11 -11.14 -2.83
C LYS A 104 -3.55 -11.19 -3.33
N THR A 105 -4.26 -10.09 -3.11
CA THR A 105 -5.69 -9.98 -3.37
C THR A 105 -6.03 -8.76 -4.24
N ASN A 106 -7.28 -8.66 -4.61
CA ASN A 106 -7.87 -7.43 -5.11
C ASN A 106 -9.03 -7.11 -4.17
N GLU A 107 -9.07 -5.92 -3.63
CA GLU A 107 -10.09 -5.53 -2.67
C GLU A 107 -10.41 -4.04 -2.77
N ILE A 108 -11.65 -3.70 -2.49
CA ILE A 108 -12.15 -2.32 -2.51
C ILE A 108 -12.44 -1.87 -1.09
N PHE A 109 -11.83 -0.76 -0.69
CA PHE A 109 -12.02 -0.11 0.60
C PHE A 109 -12.82 1.19 0.39
N TYR A 110 -14.00 1.26 0.95
CA TYR A 110 -14.87 2.43 0.94
C TYR A 110 -15.79 2.39 2.16
N GLN A 111 -16.32 3.55 2.53
CA GLN A 111 -17.36 3.62 3.54
C GLN A 111 -18.71 3.83 2.83
N ALA A 112 -19.65 2.91 3.06
CA ALA A 112 -21.01 3.09 2.62
C ALA A 112 -21.66 4.20 3.46
N GLY A 113 -21.70 5.42 2.92
CA GLY A 113 -22.35 6.58 3.56
C GLY A 113 -23.70 6.87 2.92
N ASP A 114 -24.57 7.57 3.66
CA ASP A 114 -25.78 8.15 3.13
C ASP A 114 -25.46 9.29 2.15
N GLU A 115 -26.39 9.56 1.23
CA GLU A 115 -26.25 10.61 0.22
C GLU A 115 -26.10 11.99 0.91
N GLY A 116 -24.97 12.66 0.68
CA GLY A 116 -24.67 13.98 1.23
C GLY A 116 -23.80 13.98 2.50
N ASP A 117 -23.31 12.84 2.96
CA ASP A 117 -22.29 12.79 4.01
C ASP A 117 -20.92 13.17 3.43
N ILE A 118 -20.59 14.46 3.54
CA ILE A 118 -19.28 15.01 3.10
C ILE A 118 -18.10 14.49 3.95
N ASP A 119 -18.40 13.85 5.07
CA ASP A 119 -17.42 13.20 5.95
C ASP A 119 -17.28 11.69 5.68
N ALA A 120 -18.04 11.14 4.73
CA ALA A 120 -17.91 9.75 4.33
C ALA A 120 -16.53 9.52 3.68
N GLY A 121 -15.82 8.49 4.17
CA GLY A 121 -14.51 8.10 3.67
C GLY A 121 -13.67 7.44 4.73
N LEU A 122 -12.79 6.54 4.30
CA LEU A 122 -11.85 5.85 5.17
C LEU A 122 -10.52 6.61 5.21
N THR A 123 -9.97 6.76 6.41
CA THR A 123 -8.57 7.15 6.57
C THR A 123 -7.66 5.93 6.32
N ILE A 124 -6.36 6.17 6.10
CA ILE A 124 -5.41 5.05 6.02
C ILE A 124 -5.36 4.26 7.32
N THR A 125 -5.62 4.89 8.48
CA THR A 125 -5.71 4.19 9.78
C THR A 125 -6.82 3.14 9.75
N ASP A 126 -8.00 3.51 9.23
CA ASP A 126 -9.13 2.59 9.12
C ASP A 126 -8.81 1.41 8.20
N ILE A 127 -8.21 1.70 7.03
CA ILE A 127 -7.82 0.68 6.04
C ILE A 127 -6.76 -0.26 6.62
N ILE A 128 -5.69 0.28 7.22
CA ILE A 128 -4.61 -0.52 7.81
C ILE A 128 -5.15 -1.40 8.92
N THR A 129 -6.02 -0.87 9.79
CA THR A 129 -6.67 -1.65 10.85
C THR A 129 -7.43 -2.85 10.26
N GLN A 130 -8.25 -2.62 9.22
CA GLN A 130 -8.99 -3.69 8.56
C GLN A 130 -8.05 -4.77 8.00
N VAL A 131 -6.97 -4.39 7.31
CA VAL A 131 -6.01 -5.34 6.72
C VAL A 131 -5.28 -6.13 7.80
N LEU A 132 -4.82 -5.49 8.87
CA LEU A 132 -4.12 -6.15 9.98
C LEU A 132 -5.04 -7.11 10.73
N GLU A 133 -6.26 -6.69 11.07
CA GLU A 133 -7.23 -7.54 11.77
C GLU A 133 -7.67 -8.75 10.94
N LYS A 134 -7.88 -8.59 9.63
CA LYS A 134 -8.16 -9.71 8.71
C LYS A 134 -7.04 -10.75 8.70
N SER A 135 -5.79 -10.34 8.88
CA SER A 135 -4.64 -11.25 8.97
C SER A 135 -4.51 -11.95 10.33
N GLY A 136 -5.41 -11.66 11.28
CA GLY A 136 -5.41 -12.21 12.63
C GLY A 136 -4.53 -11.44 13.62
N MET A 137 -3.96 -10.28 13.24
CA MET A 137 -3.22 -9.41 14.14
C MET A 137 -4.17 -8.65 15.08
N THR A 138 -3.71 -8.36 16.28
CA THR A 138 -4.46 -7.71 17.34
C THR A 138 -3.75 -6.44 17.81
N SER A 139 -4.37 -5.67 18.69
CA SER A 139 -3.75 -4.50 19.33
C SER A 139 -2.51 -4.83 20.18
N ALA A 140 -2.22 -6.11 20.44
CA ALA A 140 -0.95 -6.54 21.02
C ALA A 140 0.19 -6.45 20.01
N ASP A 141 -0.09 -6.73 18.73
CA ASP A 141 0.88 -6.86 17.65
C ASP A 141 1.21 -5.53 16.98
N PHE A 142 0.30 -4.54 17.05
CA PHE A 142 0.51 -3.23 16.42
C PHE A 142 0.04 -2.06 17.29
N ASP A 143 0.62 -0.86 17.05
CA ASP A 143 0.23 0.40 17.68
C ASP A 143 0.04 1.49 16.62
N LEU A 144 -1.16 2.08 16.59
CA LEU A 144 -1.56 3.20 15.72
C LEU A 144 -1.67 4.52 16.50
N GLY A 145 -1.39 4.52 17.81
CA GLY A 145 -1.52 5.69 18.68
C GLY A 145 -0.61 6.86 18.28
N GLY A 146 0.45 6.59 17.51
CA GLY A 146 1.34 7.61 16.96
C GLY A 146 0.84 8.33 15.72
N LEU A 147 -0.38 8.01 15.25
CA LEU A 147 -0.98 8.63 14.07
C LEU A 147 -1.83 9.84 14.47
N SER A 148 -1.63 10.97 13.80
CA SER A 148 -2.45 12.16 14.03
C SER A 148 -3.82 12.03 13.35
N SER A 149 -4.82 12.74 13.85
CA SER A 149 -6.17 12.83 13.27
C SER A 149 -6.24 13.61 11.94
N LYS A 150 -5.11 14.06 11.40
CA LYS A 150 -5.04 14.88 10.17
C LYS A 150 -4.86 14.06 8.90
N LEU A 151 -4.92 12.73 8.98
CA LEU A 151 -4.81 11.86 7.81
C LEU A 151 -5.99 12.08 6.85
N LEU A 152 -5.71 11.97 5.54
CA LEU A 152 -6.69 12.22 4.51
C LEU A 152 -7.78 11.13 4.51
N LYS A 153 -9.02 11.56 4.38
CA LYS A 153 -10.15 10.66 4.13
C LYS A 153 -10.26 10.38 2.63
N ARG A 154 -10.54 9.14 2.28
CA ARG A 154 -10.66 8.68 0.90
C ARG A 154 -12.01 8.02 0.70
N GLU A 155 -12.78 8.51 -0.27
CA GLU A 155 -14.08 7.93 -0.62
C GLU A 155 -13.93 6.50 -1.14
N TYR A 156 -12.82 6.23 -1.84
CA TYR A 156 -12.56 4.95 -2.49
C TYR A 156 -11.06 4.67 -2.55
N THR A 157 -10.64 3.49 -2.17
CA THR A 157 -9.26 3.00 -2.29
C THR A 157 -9.31 1.55 -2.77
N CYS A 158 -8.51 1.23 -3.78
CA CYS A 158 -8.50 -0.10 -4.38
C CYS A 158 -7.12 -0.75 -4.24
N GLN A 159 -7.08 -1.93 -3.67
CA GLN A 159 -5.96 -2.86 -3.77
C GLN A 159 -6.12 -3.65 -5.07
N TYR A 160 -5.10 -3.66 -5.92
CA TYR A 160 -5.17 -4.33 -7.22
C TYR A 160 -3.89 -5.07 -7.57
N GLY A 161 -3.92 -6.41 -7.52
CA GLY A 161 -2.81 -7.25 -7.94
C GLY A 161 -1.51 -7.08 -7.16
N GLU A 162 -1.57 -6.54 -5.95
CA GLU A 162 -0.46 -6.32 -5.02
C GLU A 162 -0.64 -7.13 -3.73
N SER A 163 0.43 -7.32 -2.97
CA SER A 163 0.32 -7.95 -1.66
C SER A 163 -0.32 -6.99 -0.64
N ASP A 164 -0.92 -7.55 0.43
CA ASP A 164 -1.48 -6.74 1.51
C ASP A 164 -0.40 -5.85 2.13
N PHE A 165 0.83 -6.36 2.23
CA PHE A 165 1.96 -5.58 2.74
C PHE A 165 2.36 -4.43 1.80
N ASP A 166 2.43 -4.66 0.48
CA ASP A 166 2.71 -3.59 -0.49
C ASP A 166 1.59 -2.56 -0.50
N PHE A 167 0.33 -3.01 -0.40
CA PHE A 167 -0.83 -2.14 -0.33
C PHE A 167 -0.75 -1.17 0.85
N ILE A 168 -0.58 -1.66 2.08
CA ILE A 168 -0.46 -0.78 3.25
C ILE A 168 0.81 0.09 3.18
N SER A 169 1.92 -0.47 2.67
CA SER A 169 3.19 0.27 2.56
C SER A 169 3.06 1.50 1.67
N ARG A 170 2.45 1.37 0.47
CA ARG A 170 2.26 2.52 -0.42
C ARG A 170 1.32 3.59 0.13
N LEU A 171 0.30 3.19 0.91
CA LEU A 171 -0.59 4.13 1.58
C LEU A 171 0.15 4.90 2.68
N LEU A 172 0.94 4.21 3.51
CA LEU A 172 1.79 4.81 4.54
C LEU A 172 2.80 5.78 3.94
N GLU A 173 3.53 5.35 2.91
CA GLU A 173 4.50 6.16 2.19
C GLU A 173 3.85 7.43 1.61
N ASN A 174 2.65 7.31 1.03
CA ASN A 174 1.95 8.43 0.42
C ASN A 174 1.60 9.51 1.46
N GLU A 175 1.18 9.13 2.65
CA GLU A 175 0.83 10.07 3.72
C GLU A 175 1.98 10.36 4.70
N GLY A 176 3.18 9.90 4.36
CA GLY A 176 4.40 10.18 5.13
C GLY A 176 4.43 9.53 6.51
N VAL A 177 3.64 8.46 6.69
CA VAL A 177 3.65 7.64 7.91
C VAL A 177 4.82 6.68 7.83
N PHE A 178 5.58 6.58 8.90
CA PHE A 178 6.66 5.62 9.05
C PHE A 178 6.35 4.65 10.19
N TYR A 179 7.04 3.51 10.20
CA TYR A 179 6.93 2.53 11.27
C TYR A 179 8.30 2.00 11.69
N TYR A 180 8.34 1.48 12.89
CA TYR A 180 9.47 0.76 13.46
C TYR A 180 8.96 -0.38 14.34
N PHE A 181 9.88 -1.20 14.86
CA PHE A 181 9.53 -2.34 15.69
C PHE A 181 10.03 -2.13 17.13
N GLU A 182 9.13 -2.32 18.09
CA GLU A 182 9.49 -2.46 19.48
C GLU A 182 9.63 -3.94 19.81
N GLN A 183 10.70 -4.26 20.54
CA GLN A 183 11.01 -5.62 20.94
C GLN A 183 10.90 -5.75 22.46
N SER A 184 10.11 -6.71 22.94
CA SER A 184 10.07 -7.13 24.33
C SER A 184 10.86 -8.44 24.52
N ALA A 185 10.82 -9.05 25.70
CA ALA A 185 11.52 -10.31 25.94
C ALA A 185 11.03 -11.45 25.01
N THR A 186 9.74 -11.47 24.67
CA THR A 186 9.09 -12.57 23.95
C THR A 186 8.22 -12.15 22.79
N GLU A 187 8.00 -10.86 22.60
CA GLU A 187 7.05 -10.34 21.61
C GLU A 187 7.65 -9.17 20.85
N GLU A 188 7.22 -8.98 19.62
CA GLU A 188 7.44 -7.80 18.81
C GLU A 188 6.16 -7.00 18.65
N LYS A 189 6.28 -5.70 18.46
CA LYS A 189 5.17 -4.81 18.13
C LYS A 189 5.59 -3.86 17.04
N ILE A 190 4.79 -3.75 15.97
CA ILE A 190 4.96 -2.71 14.96
C ILE A 190 4.27 -1.42 15.42
N VAL A 191 4.98 -0.30 15.37
CA VAL A 191 4.49 1.02 15.81
C VAL A 191 4.46 1.97 14.62
N PHE A 192 3.28 2.50 14.31
CA PHE A 192 3.07 3.45 13.21
C PHE A 192 3.04 4.88 13.73
N VAL A 193 3.81 5.76 13.08
CA VAL A 193 4.05 7.13 13.55
C VAL A 193 4.09 8.10 12.38
N ASN A 194 3.53 9.28 12.54
CA ASN A 194 3.68 10.37 11.58
C ASN A 194 4.29 11.66 12.16
N ASP A 195 4.67 11.65 13.44
CA ASP A 195 5.34 12.75 14.12
C ASP A 195 6.45 12.20 15.03
N LEU A 196 7.70 12.65 14.85
CA LEU A 196 8.83 12.24 15.67
C LEU A 196 8.66 12.58 17.16
N ASN A 197 7.84 13.56 17.51
CA ASN A 197 7.58 13.92 18.89
C ASN A 197 6.82 12.84 19.66
N TYR A 198 6.18 11.89 18.95
CA TYR A 198 5.54 10.73 19.58
C TYR A 198 6.55 9.75 20.17
N LEU A 199 7.79 9.72 19.66
CA LEU A 199 8.80 8.78 20.11
C LEU A 199 9.21 9.04 21.55
N SER A 200 8.69 8.25 22.48
CA SER A 200 9.00 8.31 23.91
C SER A 200 10.13 7.38 24.35
N LEU A 201 10.85 6.79 23.40
CA LEU A 201 11.86 5.77 23.59
C LEU A 201 13.09 6.29 24.37
N PRO A 202 13.85 5.38 25.04
CA PRO A 202 15.12 5.71 25.68
C PRO A 202 16.08 6.38 24.71
N ARG A 203 16.81 7.40 25.18
CA ARG A 203 17.77 8.18 24.39
C ARG A 203 19.20 7.94 24.90
N PRO A 204 19.81 6.77 24.63
CA PRO A 204 21.11 6.43 25.15
C PRO A 204 22.19 7.36 24.61
N LYS A 205 23.17 7.69 25.44
CA LYS A 205 24.42 8.31 25.02
C LYS A 205 25.39 7.24 24.56
N LEU A 206 25.87 7.39 23.33
CA LEU A 206 26.85 6.50 22.71
C LEU A 206 28.22 7.20 22.72
N ILE A 207 29.20 6.52 23.30
CA ILE A 207 30.58 7.07 23.41
C ILE A 207 31.27 6.91 22.06
N PHE A 208 31.87 7.98 21.56
CA PHE A 208 32.72 7.94 20.38
C PHE A 208 34.19 7.71 20.80
N ASP A 209 34.77 6.61 20.33
CA ASP A 209 36.17 6.27 20.55
C ASP A 209 36.75 5.53 19.35
N VAL A 210 37.59 6.19 18.56
CA VAL A 210 38.28 5.60 17.40
C VAL A 210 39.22 4.48 17.80
N ALA A 211 39.78 4.50 19.01
CA ALA A 211 40.71 3.49 19.49
C ALA A 211 39.99 2.22 19.98
N ALA A 212 38.66 2.28 20.18
CA ALA A 212 37.86 1.17 20.67
C ALA A 212 38.00 -0.10 19.82
N MET A 213 38.06 0.05 18.51
CA MET A 213 38.24 -1.05 17.56
C MET A 213 39.57 -1.79 17.78
N ALA A 214 40.67 -1.05 18.02
CA ALA A 214 41.99 -1.65 18.25
C ALA A 214 42.11 -2.29 19.66
N ASN A 215 41.37 -1.75 20.63
CA ASN A 215 41.43 -2.18 22.03
C ASN A 215 40.36 -3.22 22.39
N SER A 216 39.56 -3.70 21.41
CA SER A 216 38.40 -4.56 21.63
C SER A 216 37.46 -4.04 22.72
N GLN A 217 37.27 -2.72 22.75
CA GLN A 217 36.36 -2.05 23.67
C GLN A 217 34.95 -2.13 23.16
N ASP A 218 34.04 -2.68 23.96
CA ASP A 218 32.65 -2.84 23.62
C ASP A 218 31.84 -1.55 23.87
N ASN A 219 30.69 -1.42 23.20
CA ASN A 219 29.73 -0.34 23.38
C ASN A 219 30.20 1.06 22.95
N CYS A 220 30.99 1.15 21.90
CA CYS A 220 31.49 2.43 21.35
C CYS A 220 31.13 2.59 19.89
N VAL A 221 30.98 3.86 19.49
CA VAL A 221 30.96 4.28 18.09
C VAL A 221 32.40 4.62 17.71
N PHE A 222 32.96 3.94 16.71
CA PHE A 222 34.34 4.13 16.28
C PHE A 222 34.47 4.74 14.86
N GLY A 223 33.38 4.74 14.09
CA GLY A 223 33.27 5.42 12.80
C GLY A 223 32.15 6.45 12.83
N TRP A 224 32.42 7.65 12.28
CA TRP A 224 31.39 8.69 12.15
C TRP A 224 31.71 9.61 10.97
N SER A 225 30.73 9.76 10.07
CA SER A 225 30.82 10.68 8.95
C SER A 225 29.50 11.38 8.68
N CYS A 226 29.56 12.53 8.01
CA CYS A 226 28.39 13.33 7.67
C CYS A 226 28.38 13.62 6.18
N ARG A 227 27.29 13.25 5.51
CA ARG A 227 27.05 13.56 4.09
C ARG A 227 25.93 14.58 3.97
N LYS A 228 26.14 15.59 3.12
CA LYS A 228 25.10 16.52 2.70
C LYS A 228 24.93 16.44 1.19
N GLN A 229 23.69 16.48 0.74
CA GLN A 229 23.36 16.49 -0.68
C GLN A 229 22.55 17.73 -1.06
N ARG A 230 22.58 18.10 -2.33
CA ARG A 230 21.71 19.15 -2.87
C ARG A 230 20.32 18.59 -3.11
N LEU A 231 19.31 19.44 -2.88
CA LEU A 231 17.91 19.12 -3.09
C LEU A 231 17.31 20.03 -4.17
N ALA A 232 16.06 19.77 -4.54
CA ALA A 232 15.23 20.70 -5.27
C ALA A 232 15.00 21.98 -4.43
N GLU A 233 14.64 23.09 -5.08
CA GLU A 233 14.25 24.32 -4.40
C GLU A 233 12.88 24.18 -3.73
N ARG A 234 11.95 23.53 -4.43
CA ARG A 234 10.55 23.40 -4.02
C ARG A 234 9.90 22.18 -4.63
N VAL A 235 8.80 21.76 -4.04
CA VAL A 235 7.85 20.78 -4.60
C VAL A 235 6.54 21.50 -4.92
N VAL A 236 5.90 21.09 -6.01
CA VAL A 236 4.56 21.53 -6.42
C VAL A 236 3.69 20.30 -6.55
N VAL A 237 2.61 20.24 -5.80
CA VAL A 237 1.57 19.22 -5.92
C VAL A 237 0.38 19.85 -6.63
N ARG A 238 -0.18 19.17 -7.64
CA ARG A 238 -1.36 19.62 -8.35
C ARG A 238 -2.26 18.45 -8.73
N ASN A 239 -3.58 18.68 -8.67
CA ASN A 239 -4.56 17.73 -9.17
C ASN A 239 -5.74 18.45 -9.84
N TYR A 240 -6.61 17.68 -10.47
CA TYR A 240 -7.88 18.14 -11.02
C TYR A 240 -9.03 17.52 -10.22
N ASN A 241 -9.86 18.38 -9.61
CA ASN A 241 -11.08 17.95 -8.96
C ASN A 241 -12.26 18.03 -9.94
N PRO A 242 -12.86 16.90 -10.34
CA PRO A 242 -14.00 16.90 -11.25
C PRO A 242 -15.32 17.36 -10.61
N GLU A 243 -15.43 17.37 -9.29
CA GLU A 243 -16.63 17.84 -8.56
C GLU A 243 -16.63 19.37 -8.48
N GLU A 244 -15.44 19.96 -8.35
CA GLU A 244 -15.24 21.41 -8.38
C GLU A 244 -14.23 21.81 -9.47
N PRO A 245 -14.60 21.75 -10.79
CA PRO A 245 -13.65 21.93 -11.89
C PRO A 245 -13.00 23.31 -11.97
N SER A 246 -13.56 24.31 -11.28
CA SER A 246 -13.02 25.66 -11.19
C SER A 246 -12.02 25.85 -10.05
N LEU A 247 -11.91 24.90 -9.13
CA LEU A 247 -10.96 24.92 -8.04
C LEU A 247 -9.56 24.60 -8.57
N ASP A 248 -8.58 25.46 -8.29
CA ASP A 248 -7.16 25.13 -8.56
C ASP A 248 -6.59 24.34 -7.37
N VAL A 249 -6.70 23.03 -7.45
CA VAL A 249 -6.15 22.13 -6.43
C VAL A 249 -4.64 22.07 -6.61
N SER A 250 -3.92 23.00 -5.99
CA SER A 250 -2.46 23.04 -6.05
C SER A 250 -1.83 23.71 -4.84
N ASP A 251 -0.63 23.24 -4.48
CA ASP A 251 0.20 23.92 -3.49
C ASP A 251 1.70 23.81 -3.82
N THR A 252 2.48 24.74 -3.28
CA THR A 252 3.92 24.80 -3.45
C THR A 252 4.62 24.94 -2.12
N THR A 253 5.39 23.93 -1.71
CA THR A 253 6.20 23.95 -0.48
C THR A 253 7.68 24.09 -0.80
N ALA A 254 8.37 24.98 -0.07
CA ALA A 254 9.81 25.16 -0.18
C ALA A 254 10.55 23.98 0.46
N ILE A 255 11.61 23.50 -0.19
CA ILE A 255 12.48 22.41 0.29
C ILE A 255 13.83 22.99 0.77
N ASP A 256 14.55 23.68 -0.12
CA ASP A 256 15.88 24.22 0.18
C ASP A 256 16.10 25.55 -0.54
N SER A 257 16.34 26.62 0.21
CA SER A 257 16.62 27.94 -0.35
C SER A 257 17.89 27.99 -1.22
N ARG A 258 18.76 26.98 -1.12
CA ARG A 258 19.96 26.80 -1.96
C ARG A 258 19.78 25.69 -2.98
N GLY A 259 18.58 25.11 -3.04
CA GLY A 259 18.19 24.08 -3.99
C GLY A 259 18.09 24.62 -5.42
N GLN A 260 17.95 23.71 -6.36
CA GLN A 260 17.77 24.03 -7.77
C GLN A 260 16.69 23.13 -8.39
N GLY A 261 15.79 23.76 -9.15
CA GLY A 261 14.71 23.05 -9.83
C GLY A 261 13.46 22.90 -8.97
N THR A 262 12.45 22.35 -9.60
CA THR A 262 11.14 22.12 -9.00
C THR A 262 10.78 20.66 -9.20
N GLU A 263 10.35 19.99 -8.15
CA GLU A 263 9.68 18.70 -8.25
C GLU A 263 8.19 18.96 -8.47
N TYR A 264 7.66 18.48 -9.60
CA TYR A 264 6.26 18.64 -9.96
C TYR A 264 5.54 17.30 -9.90
N ILE A 265 4.52 17.22 -9.06
CA ILE A 265 3.74 16.01 -8.81
C ILE A 265 2.29 16.28 -9.20
N TYR A 266 1.75 15.48 -10.12
CA TYR A 266 0.37 15.58 -10.60
C TYR A 266 -0.40 14.28 -10.38
N GLY A 267 -1.69 14.39 -10.07
CA GLY A 267 -2.59 13.24 -10.05
C GLY A 267 -2.52 12.38 -8.78
N GLN A 268 -2.19 12.98 -7.63
CA GLN A 268 -2.12 12.29 -6.33
C GLN A 268 -3.48 12.07 -5.64
N ASN A 269 -4.58 12.19 -6.38
CA ASN A 269 -5.95 12.00 -5.89
C ASN A 269 -6.31 12.90 -4.69
N VAL A 270 -5.79 14.13 -4.66
CA VAL A 270 -6.19 15.19 -3.72
C VAL A 270 -7.35 15.98 -4.30
N GLN A 271 -8.32 16.34 -3.47
CA GLN A 271 -9.58 16.97 -3.93
C GLN A 271 -9.63 18.46 -3.59
N THR A 272 -8.89 18.89 -2.57
CA THR A 272 -8.91 20.25 -2.07
C THR A 272 -7.52 20.88 -2.05
N ASP A 273 -7.45 22.20 -1.94
CA ASP A 273 -6.21 22.95 -1.72
C ASP A 273 -5.55 22.60 -0.37
N THR A 274 -6.35 22.35 0.67
CA THR A 274 -5.86 21.91 1.98
C THR A 274 -5.17 20.55 1.90
N GLU A 275 -5.73 19.60 1.17
CA GLU A 275 -5.10 18.29 0.91
C GLU A 275 -3.82 18.43 0.08
N ALA A 276 -3.82 19.32 -0.93
CA ALA A 276 -2.63 19.60 -1.72
C ALA A 276 -1.52 20.20 -0.86
N THR A 277 -1.86 21.11 0.07
CA THR A 277 -0.92 21.68 1.04
C THR A 277 -0.36 20.62 1.98
N TYR A 278 -1.20 19.76 2.52
CA TYR A 278 -0.77 18.64 3.38
C TYR A 278 0.20 17.73 2.64
N LEU A 279 -0.12 17.32 1.42
CA LEU A 279 0.72 16.40 0.66
C LEU A 279 2.02 17.08 0.19
N SER A 280 1.98 18.34 -0.24
CA SER A 280 3.18 19.08 -0.65
C SER A 280 4.17 19.23 0.52
N GLN A 281 3.67 19.43 1.75
CA GLN A 281 4.48 19.47 2.95
C GLN A 281 5.16 18.10 3.21
N ILE A 282 4.42 16.99 3.12
CA ILE A 282 4.98 15.65 3.28
C ILE A 282 6.09 15.39 2.25
N ARG A 283 5.86 15.73 0.97
CA ARG A 283 6.87 15.55 -0.09
C ARG A 283 8.11 16.41 0.15
N ALA A 284 7.93 17.63 0.67
CA ALA A 284 9.06 18.48 1.04
C ALA A 284 9.86 17.88 2.20
N GLU A 285 9.20 17.45 3.28
CA GLU A 285 9.82 16.82 4.45
C GLU A 285 10.55 15.52 4.07
N GLU A 286 9.99 14.74 3.14
CA GLU A 286 10.62 13.53 2.58
C GLU A 286 12.00 13.81 1.98
N GLN A 287 12.17 14.93 1.29
CA GLN A 287 13.48 15.33 0.76
C GLN A 287 14.37 15.94 1.83
N ILE A 288 13.81 16.82 2.66
CA ILE A 288 14.56 17.54 3.71
C ILE A 288 15.23 16.57 4.68
N CYS A 289 14.55 15.49 5.09
CA CYS A 289 15.12 14.53 6.04
C CYS A 289 16.34 13.77 5.49
N ARG A 290 16.50 13.72 4.16
CA ARG A 290 17.66 13.09 3.50
C ARG A 290 18.76 14.07 3.15
N LYS A 291 18.55 15.38 3.35
CA LYS A 291 19.56 16.41 3.04
C LYS A 291 20.88 16.18 3.78
N THR A 292 20.80 15.82 5.05
CA THR A 292 21.95 15.56 5.90
C THR A 292 21.82 14.20 6.55
N GLN A 293 22.73 13.30 6.24
CA GLN A 293 22.78 11.95 6.80
C GLN A 293 24.11 11.72 7.48
N PHE A 294 24.07 10.96 8.57
CA PHE A 294 25.22 10.54 9.35
C PHE A 294 25.40 9.05 9.21
N PHE A 295 26.64 8.64 8.97
CA PHE A 295 26.99 7.23 8.82
C PHE A 295 27.95 6.88 9.97
N GLY A 296 27.61 5.83 10.70
CA GLY A 296 28.40 5.38 11.81
C GLY A 296 28.73 3.90 11.75
N GLU A 297 29.80 3.53 12.44
CA GLU A 297 30.18 2.14 12.71
C GLU A 297 30.35 1.99 14.22
N SER A 298 29.82 0.89 14.79
CA SER A 298 29.84 0.72 16.23
C SER A 298 29.87 -0.75 16.66
N SER A 299 30.15 -0.97 17.93
CA SER A 299 29.98 -2.24 18.65
C SER A 299 28.77 -2.22 19.59
N VAL A 300 27.86 -1.26 19.44
CA VAL A 300 26.71 -1.06 20.33
C VAL A 300 25.55 -1.96 19.89
N SER A 301 25.31 -3.08 20.57
CA SER A 301 24.26 -4.05 20.20
C SER A 301 22.82 -3.55 20.42
N ARG A 302 22.64 -2.54 21.29
CA ARG A 302 21.34 -1.94 21.59
C ARG A 302 20.84 -0.90 20.57
N LEU A 303 21.64 -0.60 19.53
CA LEU A 303 21.23 0.33 18.50
C LEU A 303 20.26 -0.35 17.53
N GLN A 304 19.07 0.21 17.38
CA GLN A 304 18.00 -0.32 16.54
C GLN A 304 17.44 0.79 15.64
N ALA A 305 16.92 0.43 14.49
CA ALA A 305 16.25 1.38 13.60
C ALA A 305 14.94 1.89 14.23
N GLY A 306 14.68 3.20 14.13
CA GLY A 306 13.54 3.86 14.75
C GLY A 306 13.83 4.43 16.14
N TYR A 307 15.02 4.15 16.71
CA TYR A 307 15.38 4.61 18.05
C TYR A 307 16.24 5.88 18.03
N LEU A 308 16.04 6.69 19.05
CA LEU A 308 16.80 7.93 19.26
C LEU A 308 18.07 7.66 20.04
N PHE A 309 19.16 8.38 19.75
CA PHE A 309 20.40 8.34 20.51
C PHE A 309 21.12 9.69 20.48
N MET A 310 22.07 9.88 21.39
CA MET A 310 23.01 11.00 21.41
C MET A 310 24.42 10.47 21.26
N LEU A 311 25.25 11.19 20.51
CA LEU A 311 26.70 10.92 20.45
C LEU A 311 27.41 11.72 21.56
N ASP A 312 28.39 11.12 22.22
CA ASP A 312 29.22 11.77 23.23
C ASP A 312 30.71 11.57 22.95
N GLN A 313 31.56 12.49 23.41
CA GLN A 313 33.01 12.46 23.28
C GLN A 313 33.55 12.54 21.85
N HIS A 314 32.75 12.95 20.88
CA HIS A 314 33.25 13.17 19.53
C HIS A 314 34.14 14.45 19.51
N PRO A 315 35.35 14.44 18.87
CA PRO A 315 36.26 15.58 18.84
C PRO A 315 35.64 16.87 18.28
N ASN A 316 34.73 16.75 17.31
CA ASN A 316 33.92 17.85 16.85
C ASN A 316 32.67 17.96 17.72
N THR A 317 32.67 18.88 18.65
CA THR A 317 31.64 19.03 19.69
C THR A 317 30.25 19.31 19.18
N LYS A 318 30.11 19.81 17.94
CA LYS A 318 28.76 20.00 17.33
C LYS A 318 27.95 18.72 17.24
N TYR A 319 28.61 17.58 17.12
CA TYR A 319 27.91 16.27 17.04
C TYR A 319 27.46 15.77 18.41
N ASN A 320 28.07 16.20 19.49
CA ASN A 320 27.72 15.79 20.85
C ASN A 320 26.45 16.47 21.40
N ALA A 321 26.00 17.58 20.78
CA ALA A 321 24.82 18.32 21.21
C ALA A 321 23.54 18.00 20.41
N THR A 322 23.62 17.04 19.52
CA THR A 322 22.54 16.67 18.61
C THR A 322 21.95 15.33 19.02
N GLU A 323 20.63 15.25 19.06
CA GLU A 323 19.90 13.97 19.05
C GLU A 323 19.77 13.43 17.63
N TYR A 324 19.91 12.13 17.48
CA TYR A 324 19.85 11.43 16.21
C TYR A 324 18.79 10.35 16.22
N LEU A 325 18.10 10.19 15.10
CA LEU A 325 17.26 9.03 14.81
C LEU A 325 18.06 8.04 13.96
N ALA A 326 18.22 6.81 14.41
CA ALA A 326 18.77 5.73 13.60
C ALA A 326 17.70 5.29 12.58
N ILE A 327 17.99 5.47 11.29
CA ILE A 327 17.04 5.10 10.23
C ILE A 327 17.37 3.78 9.55
N GLU A 328 18.60 3.30 9.70
CA GLU A 328 19.08 2.01 9.22
C GLU A 328 20.16 1.50 10.16
N VAL A 329 20.13 0.20 10.48
CA VAL A 329 21.19 -0.50 11.21
C VAL A 329 21.44 -1.85 10.54
N ASN A 330 22.70 -2.11 10.20
CA ASN A 330 23.14 -3.40 9.69
C ASN A 330 24.03 -4.06 10.73
N HIS A 331 23.62 -5.20 11.24
CA HIS A 331 24.28 -5.96 12.29
C HIS A 331 25.08 -7.11 11.70
N GLU A 332 26.25 -7.38 12.26
CA GLU A 332 27.06 -8.56 11.94
C GLU A 332 27.62 -9.14 13.24
N GLY A 333 27.48 -10.45 13.41
CA GLY A 333 28.03 -11.13 14.56
C GLY A 333 28.44 -12.57 14.26
N HIS A 334 29.39 -13.07 15.04
CA HIS A 334 29.85 -14.45 14.95
C HIS A 334 30.32 -14.97 16.31
N ASN A 335 30.03 -16.22 16.60
CA ASN A 335 30.61 -16.88 17.75
C ASN A 335 32.03 -17.34 17.42
N LEU A 336 32.94 -17.15 18.37
CA LEU A 336 34.31 -17.69 18.29
C LEU A 336 34.22 -19.20 18.51
N ASP A 337 34.21 -19.99 17.44
CA ASP A 337 34.38 -21.42 17.55
C ASP A 337 35.86 -21.71 17.84
N MET A 338 36.16 -22.07 19.06
CA MET A 338 37.53 -22.38 19.52
C MET A 338 38.18 -23.56 18.76
N SER A 339 37.38 -24.30 17.98
CA SER A 339 37.88 -25.43 17.17
C SER A 339 38.56 -25.03 15.86
N ILE A 340 38.43 -23.77 15.39
CA ILE A 340 39.02 -23.28 14.15
C ILE A 340 40.19 -22.29 14.39
N ALA A 341 40.62 -22.13 15.62
CA ALA A 341 41.67 -21.17 16.02
C ALA A 341 43.10 -21.57 15.57
N HIS A 342 43.26 -22.38 14.52
CA HIS A 342 44.57 -22.73 13.99
C HIS A 342 45.14 -21.82 12.90
N ASP A 343 44.44 -20.74 12.55
CA ASP A 343 44.95 -19.75 11.57
C ASP A 343 45.44 -18.49 12.30
N ALA A 344 46.69 -18.52 12.71
CA ALA A 344 47.38 -17.46 13.48
C ALA A 344 47.51 -16.11 12.74
N ASN A 345 47.02 -16.00 11.49
CA ASN A 345 47.07 -14.79 10.66
C ASN A 345 45.71 -14.10 10.47
N LYS A 346 44.61 -14.58 11.06
CA LYS A 346 43.36 -13.85 11.04
C LYS A 346 43.38 -12.81 12.15
N GLN A 347 43.49 -11.52 11.78
CA GLN A 347 43.15 -10.41 12.65
C GLN A 347 41.83 -10.77 13.38
N THR A 348 41.84 -10.70 14.70
CA THR A 348 40.64 -10.94 15.52
C THR A 348 39.55 -9.98 15.10
N ARG A 349 38.60 -10.48 14.28
CA ARG A 349 37.40 -9.73 13.96
C ARG A 349 36.62 -9.52 15.25
N PRO A 350 36.01 -8.34 15.46
CA PRO A 350 35.14 -8.12 16.60
C PRO A 350 34.00 -9.14 16.56
N GLN A 351 33.61 -9.67 17.71
CA GLN A 351 32.55 -10.66 17.80
C GLN A 351 31.19 -10.11 17.35
N TYR A 352 30.98 -8.82 17.56
CA TYR A 352 29.80 -8.07 17.11
C TYR A 352 30.22 -6.68 16.61
N GLN A 353 29.64 -6.28 15.50
CA GLN A 353 29.73 -4.92 14.98
C GLN A 353 28.45 -4.56 14.24
N ASN A 354 28.20 -3.28 14.09
CA ASN A 354 27.17 -2.76 13.20
C ASN A 354 27.62 -1.51 12.44
N SER A 355 26.94 -1.25 11.34
CA SER A 355 26.96 0.02 10.65
C SER A 355 25.56 0.61 10.64
N PHE A 356 25.46 1.93 10.74
CA PHE A 356 24.17 2.57 10.80
C PHE A 356 24.12 3.88 10.02
N VAL A 357 22.90 4.26 9.64
CA VAL A 357 22.58 5.57 9.07
C VAL A 357 21.65 6.30 10.02
N ALA A 358 21.92 7.57 10.28
CA ALA A 358 21.09 8.40 11.15
C ALA A 358 20.82 9.77 10.53
N ILE A 359 19.76 10.41 10.99
CA ILE A 359 19.44 11.82 10.72
C ILE A 359 19.34 12.59 12.04
N SER A 360 19.37 13.93 12.00
CA SER A 360 19.06 14.73 13.18
C SER A 360 17.60 14.55 13.58
N ALA A 361 17.32 14.36 14.87
CA ALA A 361 15.97 14.26 15.40
C ALA A 361 15.19 15.60 15.32
N ASP A 362 15.88 16.73 15.07
CA ASP A 362 15.25 18.03 14.82
C ASP A 362 14.53 18.08 13.46
N VAL A 363 14.74 17.09 12.59
CA VAL A 363 14.18 17.02 11.24
C VAL A 363 13.16 15.90 11.17
N GLN A 364 11.91 16.25 10.84
CA GLN A 364 10.85 15.26 10.68
C GLN A 364 11.25 14.22 9.63
N TYR A 365 11.23 12.93 10.02
CA TYR A 365 11.46 11.84 9.09
C TYR A 365 10.18 11.53 8.29
N ARG A 366 10.36 11.27 7.00
CA ARG A 366 9.32 10.73 6.13
C ARG A 366 9.89 9.57 5.30
N PRO A 367 9.13 8.48 5.13
CA PRO A 367 9.55 7.37 4.28
C PRO A 367 9.59 7.82 2.81
N PRO A 368 10.49 7.25 1.99
CA PRO A 368 10.49 7.48 0.55
C PRO A 368 9.32 6.77 -0.10
N LEU A 369 8.80 7.32 -1.20
CA LEU A 369 7.89 6.59 -2.10
C LEU A 369 8.69 5.50 -2.83
N LYS A 370 8.65 4.28 -2.34
CA LYS A 370 9.34 3.11 -2.92
C LYS A 370 8.38 2.10 -3.50
N THR A 371 7.25 1.90 -2.81
CA THR A 371 6.27 0.90 -3.20
C THR A 371 5.46 1.40 -4.38
N ILE A 372 5.50 0.64 -5.46
CA ILE A 372 4.86 1.04 -6.72
C ILE A 372 3.35 0.87 -6.58
N LYS A 373 2.58 1.95 -6.80
CA LYS A 373 1.13 1.86 -6.93
C LYS A 373 0.79 1.12 -8.24
N PRO A 374 -0.01 0.05 -8.21
CA PRO A 374 -0.42 -0.67 -9.41
C PRO A 374 -1.15 0.25 -10.39
N ARG A 375 -1.05 -0.07 -11.68
CA ARG A 375 -1.77 0.63 -12.75
C ARG A 375 -2.57 -0.35 -13.58
N ILE A 376 -3.82 -0.03 -13.79
CA ILE A 376 -4.72 -0.78 -14.66
C ILE A 376 -4.60 -0.21 -16.07
N THR A 377 -3.92 -0.93 -16.96
CA THR A 377 -3.63 -0.46 -18.34
C THR A 377 -4.75 -0.74 -19.34
N GLY A 378 -5.76 -1.50 -18.93
CA GLY A 378 -6.92 -1.86 -19.76
C GLY A 378 -8.23 -1.45 -19.13
N ASN A 379 -9.29 -2.11 -19.56
CA ASN A 379 -10.62 -1.97 -18.98
C ASN A 379 -10.96 -3.20 -18.15
N LEU A 380 -11.76 -3.02 -17.10
CA LEU A 380 -12.31 -4.09 -16.30
C LEU A 380 -13.82 -4.14 -16.45
N HIS A 381 -14.39 -5.33 -16.32
CA HIS A 381 -15.84 -5.53 -16.30
C HIS A 381 -16.40 -5.18 -14.93
N ALA A 382 -17.58 -4.56 -14.93
CA ALA A 382 -18.38 -4.32 -13.75
C ALA A 382 -19.87 -4.44 -14.10
N ARG A 383 -20.72 -4.45 -13.08
CA ARG A 383 -22.18 -4.42 -13.26
C ARG A 383 -22.75 -3.24 -12.50
N ILE A 384 -23.72 -2.58 -13.08
CA ILE A 384 -24.47 -1.53 -12.38
C ILE A 384 -25.16 -2.13 -11.17
N ASP A 385 -24.89 -1.57 -10.00
CA ASP A 385 -25.49 -1.95 -8.74
C ASP A 385 -26.74 -1.11 -8.44
N GLY A 386 -27.60 -1.63 -7.56
CA GLY A 386 -28.82 -0.97 -7.13
C GLY A 386 -29.51 -1.75 -6.01
N GLU A 387 -30.47 -1.13 -5.34
CA GLU A 387 -31.21 -1.74 -4.23
C GLU A 387 -31.92 -3.04 -4.63
N VAL A 388 -32.17 -3.91 -3.64
CA VAL A 388 -32.68 -5.28 -3.79
C VAL A 388 -33.93 -5.38 -4.69
N LEU A 389 -34.89 -4.46 -4.53
CA LEU A 389 -36.17 -4.50 -5.25
C LEU A 389 -36.25 -3.50 -6.43
N SER A 390 -35.15 -2.83 -6.77
CA SER A 390 -35.12 -1.86 -7.87
C SER A 390 -34.63 -2.51 -9.17
N GLU A 391 -35.31 -2.20 -10.28
CA GLU A 391 -34.85 -2.49 -11.63
C GLU A 391 -33.93 -1.37 -12.15
N TYR A 392 -33.90 -0.22 -11.47
CA TYR A 392 -33.16 0.97 -11.86
C TYR A 392 -31.92 1.15 -10.97
N ALA A 393 -30.85 1.70 -11.53
CA ALA A 393 -29.74 2.21 -10.76
C ALA A 393 -30.20 3.44 -9.94
N GLN A 394 -29.78 3.50 -8.68
CA GLN A 394 -29.95 4.71 -7.86
C GLN A 394 -28.85 5.69 -8.24
N LEU A 395 -29.17 6.64 -9.10
CA LEU A 395 -28.29 7.76 -9.42
C LEU A 395 -28.31 8.76 -8.27
N ASP A 396 -27.13 9.36 -8.01
CA ASP A 396 -27.08 10.52 -7.13
C ASP A 396 -27.44 11.82 -7.87
N SER A 397 -27.34 12.97 -7.18
CA SER A 397 -27.61 14.31 -7.73
C SER A 397 -26.72 14.67 -8.93
N GLU A 398 -25.59 14.01 -9.10
CA GLU A 398 -24.61 14.22 -10.18
C GLU A 398 -24.71 13.18 -11.30
N GLY A 399 -25.63 12.22 -11.17
CA GLY A 399 -25.84 11.15 -12.14
C GLY A 399 -24.76 10.06 -12.09
N ARG A 400 -24.09 9.88 -10.94
CA ARG A 400 -23.11 8.83 -10.71
C ARG A 400 -23.78 7.51 -10.33
N TYR A 401 -23.09 6.38 -10.59
CA TYR A 401 -23.56 5.03 -10.37
C TYR A 401 -22.78 4.34 -9.24
N LYS A 402 -23.40 3.38 -8.58
CA LYS A 402 -22.69 2.32 -7.88
C LYS A 402 -22.50 1.13 -8.80
N VAL A 403 -21.41 0.41 -8.62
CA VAL A 403 -21.06 -0.75 -9.47
C VAL A 403 -20.56 -1.91 -8.62
N SER A 404 -20.94 -3.12 -8.99
CA SER A 404 -20.35 -4.35 -8.46
C SER A 404 -19.18 -4.73 -9.36
N MET A 405 -18.02 -5.01 -8.75
CA MET A 405 -16.77 -5.26 -9.45
C MET A 405 -16.32 -6.71 -9.29
N PRO A 406 -16.49 -7.60 -10.29
CA PRO A 406 -16.17 -9.03 -10.16
C PRO A 406 -14.72 -9.36 -9.84
N PHE A 407 -13.79 -8.40 -9.96
CA PHE A 407 -12.40 -8.60 -9.58
C PHE A 407 -12.16 -8.44 -8.08
N ASP A 408 -13.09 -7.82 -7.35
CA ASP A 408 -13.03 -7.69 -5.90
C ASP A 408 -13.23 -9.06 -5.24
N PHE A 409 -12.28 -9.46 -4.41
CA PHE A 409 -12.31 -10.75 -3.74
C PHE A 409 -13.53 -10.90 -2.80
N HIS A 410 -14.03 -9.81 -2.27
CA HIS A 410 -15.21 -9.73 -1.39
C HIS A 410 -16.47 -9.24 -2.10
N ASN A 411 -16.49 -9.24 -3.44
CA ASN A 411 -17.63 -8.73 -4.21
C ASN A 411 -18.99 -9.29 -3.78
N ASP A 412 -19.04 -10.58 -3.47
CA ASP A 412 -20.29 -11.24 -3.08
C ASP A 412 -20.70 -10.96 -1.62
N ASP A 413 -19.82 -10.38 -0.82
CA ASP A 413 -20.08 -10.00 0.58
C ASP A 413 -20.73 -8.61 0.68
N HIS A 414 -20.66 -7.79 -0.38
CA HIS A 414 -21.26 -6.47 -0.40
C HIS A 414 -22.79 -6.55 -0.53
N PRO A 415 -23.55 -5.83 0.33
CA PRO A 415 -24.98 -5.73 0.17
C PRO A 415 -25.36 -5.06 -1.17
N GLU A 416 -26.44 -5.52 -1.81
CA GLU A 416 -26.97 -4.88 -3.03
C GLU A 416 -27.25 -3.39 -2.80
N GLY A 417 -26.86 -2.54 -3.75
CA GLY A 417 -26.93 -1.09 -3.65
C GLY A 417 -25.78 -0.44 -2.87
N LEU A 418 -24.85 -1.25 -2.35
CA LEU A 418 -23.71 -0.82 -1.54
C LEU A 418 -22.38 -1.44 -2.02
N ALA A 419 -22.26 -1.85 -3.28
CA ALA A 419 -21.08 -2.57 -3.77
C ALA A 419 -19.88 -1.67 -4.12
N SER A 420 -20.02 -0.36 -4.17
CA SER A 420 -18.91 0.58 -4.39
C SER A 420 -19.26 2.00 -3.95
N ALA A 421 -18.25 2.89 -3.95
CA ALA A 421 -18.45 4.33 -4.00
C ALA A 421 -19.10 4.75 -5.34
N ARG A 422 -19.47 6.03 -5.45
CA ARG A 422 -20.11 6.59 -6.64
C ARG A 422 -19.12 6.75 -7.81
N VAL A 423 -19.46 6.21 -8.97
CA VAL A 423 -18.62 6.20 -10.18
C VAL A 423 -19.29 6.99 -11.29
N ARG A 424 -18.57 7.96 -11.87
CA ARG A 424 -19.05 8.76 -13.02
C ARG A 424 -19.04 7.92 -14.29
N MET A 425 -19.94 8.28 -15.24
CA MET A 425 -20.01 7.62 -16.55
C MET A 425 -19.66 8.62 -17.67
N MET A 426 -18.87 8.16 -18.63
CA MET A 426 -18.64 8.87 -19.88
C MET A 426 -19.95 8.96 -20.70
N GLN A 427 -20.21 10.11 -21.29
CA GLN A 427 -21.39 10.35 -22.12
C GLN A 427 -20.96 10.74 -23.54
N PRO A 428 -21.69 10.32 -24.60
CA PRO A 428 -21.38 10.71 -25.96
C PRO A 428 -21.40 12.24 -26.17
N TYR A 429 -22.26 12.95 -25.44
CA TYR A 429 -22.36 14.39 -25.41
C TYR A 429 -22.77 14.85 -24.02
N ALA A 430 -22.01 15.80 -23.45
CA ALA A 430 -22.24 16.32 -22.10
C ALA A 430 -21.98 17.84 -22.05
N GLY A 431 -22.65 18.54 -21.14
CA GLY A 431 -22.46 19.94 -20.85
C GLY A 431 -23.50 20.46 -19.87
N LYS A 432 -23.33 21.70 -19.38
CA LYS A 432 -24.26 22.30 -18.41
C LYS A 432 -25.69 22.33 -18.97
N GLY A 433 -26.59 21.53 -18.40
CA GLY A 433 -28.00 21.43 -18.77
C GLY A 433 -28.27 20.87 -20.18
N ARG A 434 -27.30 20.14 -20.77
CA ARG A 434 -27.43 19.49 -22.07
C ARG A 434 -26.59 18.22 -22.15
N GLY A 435 -27.04 17.23 -22.93
CA GLY A 435 -26.33 15.98 -23.09
C GLY A 435 -27.12 14.92 -23.83
N MET A 436 -26.47 13.80 -24.12
CA MET A 436 -27.09 12.56 -24.56
C MET A 436 -26.83 11.55 -23.43
N GLN A 437 -27.87 11.28 -22.63
CA GLN A 437 -27.74 10.45 -21.42
C GLN A 437 -28.84 9.41 -21.41
N PHE A 438 -28.44 8.14 -21.27
CA PHE A 438 -29.30 6.99 -21.14
C PHE A 438 -28.96 6.30 -19.79
N PRO A 439 -29.80 6.47 -18.76
CA PRO A 439 -29.56 5.82 -17.47
C PRO A 439 -29.54 4.29 -17.62
N MET A 440 -28.51 3.65 -17.05
CA MET A 440 -28.36 2.22 -17.07
C MET A 440 -29.30 1.57 -16.05
N ALA A 441 -29.87 0.42 -16.38
CA ALA A 441 -30.60 -0.40 -15.45
C ALA A 441 -29.66 -1.18 -14.54
N LYS A 442 -30.16 -1.59 -13.36
CA LYS A 442 -29.46 -2.52 -12.46
C LYS A 442 -29.07 -3.78 -13.21
N GLY A 443 -27.89 -4.32 -12.96
CA GLY A 443 -27.36 -5.53 -13.58
C GLY A 443 -26.77 -5.33 -14.99
N THR A 444 -26.87 -4.12 -15.58
CA THR A 444 -26.23 -3.84 -16.87
C THR A 444 -24.71 -4.00 -16.72
N GLU A 445 -24.11 -4.77 -17.64
CA GLU A 445 -22.66 -4.93 -17.70
C GLU A 445 -22.03 -3.68 -18.33
N VAL A 446 -20.98 -3.19 -17.69
CA VAL A 446 -20.25 -1.99 -18.10
C VAL A 446 -18.75 -2.24 -18.10
N LEU A 447 -18.02 -1.45 -18.89
CA LEU A 447 -16.56 -1.38 -18.81
C LEU A 447 -16.16 -0.21 -17.93
N LEU A 448 -15.26 -0.48 -16.98
CA LEU A 448 -14.55 0.52 -16.23
C LEU A 448 -13.23 0.85 -16.91
N THR A 449 -12.95 2.13 -17.06
CA THR A 449 -11.63 2.68 -17.37
C THR A 449 -11.13 3.44 -16.15
N PHE A 450 -9.84 3.72 -16.10
CA PHE A 450 -9.21 4.32 -14.93
C PHE A 450 -8.40 5.56 -15.33
N VAL A 451 -8.63 6.68 -14.65
CA VAL A 451 -7.92 7.93 -14.95
C VAL A 451 -6.43 7.74 -14.67
N ASP A 452 -5.59 7.89 -15.71
CA ASP A 452 -4.14 7.62 -15.66
C ASP A 452 -3.79 6.19 -15.20
N GLY A 453 -4.71 5.24 -15.39
CA GLY A 453 -4.55 3.86 -14.91
C GLY A 453 -4.62 3.70 -13.39
N ASP A 454 -5.00 4.73 -12.64
CA ASP A 454 -5.07 4.70 -11.19
C ASP A 454 -6.28 3.88 -10.71
N PRO A 455 -6.08 2.73 -10.00
CA PRO A 455 -7.16 1.90 -9.49
C PRO A 455 -8.17 2.64 -8.62
N ASP A 456 -7.76 3.73 -7.96
CA ASP A 456 -8.62 4.54 -7.09
C ASP A 456 -9.49 5.54 -7.87
N ARG A 457 -9.38 5.60 -9.21
CA ARG A 457 -10.06 6.59 -10.04
C ARG A 457 -10.84 5.95 -11.20
N PRO A 458 -11.84 5.07 -10.90
CA PRO A 458 -12.65 4.41 -11.91
C PRO A 458 -13.61 5.39 -12.62
N LEU A 459 -13.88 5.12 -13.90
CA LEU A 459 -14.92 5.75 -14.71
C LEU A 459 -15.63 4.66 -15.50
N ILE A 460 -16.96 4.76 -15.67
CA ILE A 460 -17.70 3.89 -16.57
C ILE A 460 -17.49 4.40 -18.00
N ALA A 461 -16.85 3.60 -18.84
CA ALA A 461 -16.62 3.93 -20.26
C ALA A 461 -17.86 3.71 -21.13
N GLY A 462 -18.68 2.72 -20.79
CA GLY A 462 -19.90 2.39 -21.50
C GLY A 462 -20.46 1.04 -21.12
N ALA A 463 -21.68 0.74 -21.62
CA ALA A 463 -22.34 -0.55 -21.43
C ALA A 463 -21.93 -1.57 -22.51
N ILE A 464 -22.01 -2.84 -22.17
CA ILE A 464 -21.72 -3.97 -23.06
C ILE A 464 -22.91 -4.91 -23.07
N ASN A 465 -23.29 -5.40 -24.26
CA ASN A 465 -24.25 -6.48 -24.38
C ASN A 465 -23.62 -7.82 -23.99
N THR A 466 -24.40 -8.67 -23.36
CA THR A 466 -24.00 -10.03 -22.98
C THR A 466 -24.88 -11.08 -23.64
N ALA A 467 -24.50 -12.34 -23.53
CA ALA A 467 -25.33 -13.44 -24.02
C ALA A 467 -26.69 -13.54 -23.29
N ALA A 468 -26.74 -13.10 -22.01
CA ALA A 468 -27.98 -13.07 -21.22
C ALA A 468 -28.82 -11.79 -21.47
N ALA A 469 -28.18 -10.72 -21.96
CA ALA A 469 -28.82 -9.44 -22.28
C ALA A 469 -28.34 -8.95 -23.65
N PRO A 470 -28.79 -9.57 -24.74
CA PRO A 470 -28.42 -9.16 -26.10
C PRO A 470 -28.98 -7.77 -26.42
N GLY A 471 -28.32 -7.07 -27.31
CA GLY A 471 -28.78 -5.77 -27.80
C GLY A 471 -30.03 -5.86 -28.69
N PRO A 472 -30.66 -4.72 -28.99
CA PRO A 472 -31.84 -4.67 -29.85
C PRO A 472 -31.54 -4.99 -31.31
N VAL A 473 -30.27 -5.03 -31.70
CA VAL A 473 -29.82 -5.40 -33.06
C VAL A 473 -29.03 -6.70 -32.97
N THR A 474 -29.43 -7.70 -33.78
CA THR A 474 -28.83 -9.03 -33.86
C THR A 474 -28.61 -9.43 -35.33
N ALA A 475 -28.28 -10.69 -35.59
CA ALA A 475 -28.14 -11.23 -36.93
C ALA A 475 -29.45 -11.15 -37.76
N ASP A 476 -30.61 -11.14 -37.09
CA ASP A 476 -31.94 -11.19 -37.75
C ASP A 476 -32.35 -9.83 -38.29
N ASN A 477 -31.81 -8.73 -37.71
CA ASN A 477 -32.13 -7.34 -38.10
C ASN A 477 -30.85 -6.49 -38.23
N GLN A 478 -29.80 -7.05 -38.80
CA GLN A 478 -28.47 -6.43 -38.89
C GLN A 478 -28.42 -5.15 -39.76
N THR A 479 -29.46 -4.85 -40.53
CA THR A 479 -29.61 -3.62 -41.34
C THR A 479 -30.22 -2.48 -40.54
N GLU A 480 -30.67 -2.74 -39.30
CA GLU A 480 -31.32 -1.71 -38.48
C GLU A 480 -30.33 -0.99 -37.56
N SER A 481 -30.54 0.32 -37.40
CA SER A 481 -29.96 1.14 -36.34
C SER A 481 -31.07 1.50 -35.35
N VAL A 482 -30.88 1.14 -34.05
CA VAL A 482 -31.98 1.21 -33.07
C VAL A 482 -31.54 1.95 -31.80
N ILE A 483 -32.36 2.89 -31.34
CA ILE A 483 -32.37 3.41 -29.98
C ILE A 483 -33.62 2.87 -29.29
N GLN A 484 -33.47 2.03 -28.29
CA GLN A 484 -34.58 1.43 -27.53
C GLN A 484 -34.40 1.62 -26.03
N THR A 485 -35.44 2.08 -25.37
CA THR A 485 -35.46 2.26 -23.91
C THR A 485 -36.00 1.00 -23.19
N GLY A 486 -35.82 0.91 -21.85
CA GLY A 486 -36.40 -0.17 -21.05
C GLY A 486 -37.93 -0.24 -21.11
N GLY A 487 -38.62 0.86 -21.39
CA GLY A 487 -40.06 0.90 -21.63
C GLY A 487 -40.46 0.58 -23.09
N ASN A 488 -39.54 0.05 -23.89
CA ASN A 488 -39.74 -0.27 -25.32
C ASN A 488 -40.13 0.92 -26.21
N ASN A 489 -39.82 2.16 -25.80
CA ASN A 489 -39.89 3.28 -26.73
C ASN A 489 -38.70 3.17 -27.69
N ARG A 490 -38.94 3.35 -29.01
CA ARG A 490 -37.94 3.10 -30.04
C ARG A 490 -37.80 4.24 -31.03
N ILE A 491 -36.57 4.48 -31.47
CA ILE A 491 -36.22 5.18 -32.72
C ILE A 491 -35.49 4.13 -33.56
N ARG A 492 -36.02 3.77 -34.71
CA ARG A 492 -35.46 2.73 -35.57
C ARG A 492 -35.24 3.29 -36.97
N PHE A 493 -34.07 3.04 -37.52
CA PHE A 493 -33.72 3.30 -38.92
C PHE A 493 -33.49 1.94 -39.58
N GLU A 494 -34.12 1.72 -40.73
CA GLU A 494 -33.86 0.59 -41.59
C GLU A 494 -33.06 1.07 -42.79
N ASP A 495 -31.90 0.46 -43.04
CA ASP A 495 -30.98 0.79 -44.11
C ASP A 495 -30.95 -0.28 -45.21
N GLN A 496 -31.87 -1.26 -45.19
CA GLN A 496 -32.00 -2.24 -46.28
C GLN A 496 -32.39 -1.57 -47.58
N ALA A 497 -31.60 -1.77 -48.64
CA ALA A 497 -31.82 -1.16 -49.94
C ALA A 497 -33.23 -1.41 -50.49
N GLY A 498 -33.98 -0.35 -50.79
CA GLY A 498 -35.36 -0.39 -51.26
C GLY A 498 -36.42 -0.52 -50.16
N SER A 499 -35.98 -0.57 -48.89
CA SER A 499 -36.86 -0.64 -47.72
C SER A 499 -36.51 0.39 -46.65
N GLU A 500 -35.73 1.41 -47.03
CA GLU A 500 -35.24 2.47 -46.15
C GLU A 500 -36.40 3.19 -45.47
N ARG A 501 -36.35 3.29 -44.12
CA ARG A 501 -37.40 3.95 -43.33
C ARG A 501 -36.91 4.42 -41.97
N LEU A 502 -37.63 5.39 -41.42
CA LEU A 502 -37.53 5.83 -40.02
C LEU A 502 -38.84 5.52 -39.30
N ILE A 503 -38.74 4.95 -38.12
CA ILE A 503 -39.87 4.68 -37.22
C ILE A 503 -39.59 5.28 -35.83
N LEU A 504 -40.55 6.07 -35.33
CA LEU A 504 -40.63 6.50 -33.95
C LEU A 504 -41.85 5.82 -33.35
N GLU A 505 -41.69 5.03 -32.29
CA GLU A 505 -42.79 4.28 -31.71
C GLU A 505 -42.75 4.19 -30.19
N THR A 506 -43.91 4.08 -29.59
CA THR A 506 -44.11 3.76 -28.19
C THR A 506 -45.17 2.66 -28.04
N PRO A 507 -44.97 1.64 -27.18
CA PRO A 507 -45.98 0.61 -26.97
C PRO A 507 -47.23 1.15 -26.28
N SER A 508 -47.14 2.29 -25.59
CA SER A 508 -48.28 2.93 -24.96
C SER A 508 -49.27 3.42 -26.00
N ALA A 509 -50.46 2.83 -26.03
CA ALA A 509 -51.53 3.07 -27.00
C ALA A 509 -51.12 2.82 -28.46
N GLY A 510 -50.06 2.06 -28.73
CA GLY A 510 -49.59 1.70 -30.07
C GLY A 510 -49.29 2.91 -30.94
N SER A 511 -48.75 4.00 -30.42
CA SER A 511 -48.54 5.26 -31.13
C SER A 511 -47.23 5.27 -31.91
N TRP A 512 -47.23 5.76 -33.15
CA TRP A 512 -46.05 5.74 -34.00
C TRP A 512 -46.03 6.89 -35.05
N ILE A 513 -44.84 7.21 -35.51
CA ILE A 513 -44.58 8.03 -36.71
C ILE A 513 -43.67 7.24 -37.63
N ARG A 514 -44.04 7.10 -38.89
CA ARG A 514 -43.29 6.36 -39.90
C ARG A 514 -43.05 7.22 -41.15
N VAL A 515 -41.81 7.24 -41.62
CA VAL A 515 -41.37 7.94 -42.82
C VAL A 515 -40.55 6.96 -43.66
N GLY A 516 -40.83 6.85 -44.97
CA GLY A 516 -40.05 6.04 -45.92
C GLY A 516 -40.84 4.97 -46.65
N ALA A 517 -40.16 3.88 -47.05
CA ALA A 517 -40.64 2.88 -47.99
C ALA A 517 -42.11 2.42 -47.79
N PRO A 518 -42.92 2.47 -48.85
CA PRO A 518 -44.35 2.15 -48.76
C PRO A 518 -44.64 0.64 -48.59
N ASN A 519 -43.68 -0.21 -48.98
CA ASN A 519 -43.81 -1.67 -48.90
C ASN A 519 -42.98 -2.25 -47.75
N ASP A 520 -43.58 -2.28 -46.59
CA ASP A 520 -42.94 -2.89 -45.44
C ASP A 520 -43.14 -4.43 -45.49
N PRO A 521 -42.09 -5.23 -45.50
CA PRO A 521 -42.22 -6.70 -45.43
C PRO A 521 -42.72 -7.19 -44.07
N GLU A 522 -42.69 -6.37 -43.02
CA GLU A 522 -43.24 -6.74 -41.72
C GLU A 522 -44.79 -6.64 -41.75
N PRO A 523 -45.52 -7.68 -41.33
CA PRO A 523 -46.95 -7.58 -41.13
C PRO A 523 -47.27 -6.47 -40.14
N ILE A 524 -48.10 -5.51 -40.54
CA ILE A 524 -48.51 -4.38 -39.68
C ILE A 524 -49.59 -4.85 -38.67
N GLU A 525 -49.59 -6.10 -38.25
CA GLU A 525 -50.65 -6.67 -37.41
C GLU A 525 -50.80 -5.95 -36.06
N ASP A 526 -49.71 -5.38 -35.52
CA ASP A 526 -49.78 -4.58 -34.29
C ASP A 526 -50.01 -3.07 -34.48
N LEU A 527 -49.84 -2.53 -35.69
CA LEU A 527 -50.00 -1.12 -35.97
C LEU A 527 -51.40 -0.71 -36.43
N ASP A 528 -52.23 -1.68 -36.83
CA ASP A 528 -53.60 -1.42 -37.32
C ASP A 528 -54.59 -1.02 -36.21
N SER A 529 -54.23 -1.24 -34.93
CA SER A 529 -55.04 -0.83 -33.77
C SER A 529 -54.60 0.46 -33.11
N GLY A 530 -53.45 1.05 -33.51
CA GLY A 530 -52.82 2.22 -32.88
C GLY A 530 -53.07 3.52 -33.63
N SER A 531 -52.75 4.62 -32.99
CA SER A 531 -52.77 5.97 -33.57
C SER A 531 -51.40 6.38 -34.10
N GLY A 532 -51.28 6.73 -35.36
CA GLY A 532 -50.01 7.07 -35.97
C GLY A 532 -50.09 8.04 -37.16
N ILE A 533 -48.93 8.51 -37.58
CA ILE A 533 -48.74 9.35 -38.77
C ILE A 533 -47.86 8.59 -39.75
N ARG A 534 -48.33 8.41 -40.98
CA ARG A 534 -47.55 7.86 -42.09
C ARG A 534 -47.29 8.94 -43.13
N ILE A 535 -46.04 9.12 -43.54
CA ILE A 535 -45.60 10.08 -44.55
C ILE A 535 -44.89 9.33 -45.66
#